data_f24447b757a3fef84f81f7fcbffec48e
#
_entry.id   f24447b757a3fef84f81f7fcbffec48e
#
_cell.length_a   1.000
_cell.length_b   1.000
_cell.length_c   1.000
_cell.angle_alpha   90.00
_cell.angle_beta   90.00
_cell.angle_gamma   90.00
#
_symmetry.space_group_name_H-M   'P 1'
#
loop_
_entity.id
_entity.type
_entity.pdbx_description
1 polymer ?
#
loop_
_entity_poly.entity_id
_entity_poly.type
_entity_poly.pdbx_seq_one_letter_code
_entity_poly.pdbx_strand_id
1 'polypeptide(L)'
;HWRAGVVEDCYNAGTVSGPATVGGVVGGHKAASPEVKSCYNAGAVVDTAGNSNNIDAIVGASRGTNTDCYFISGSGSSTKSGVTEVSSLTAAELGDAFKADTDGLNGGLPVLTWQERKPDLIIGSYEAFKAFADSVNDGNSYEGKLVRLACNVFLGGKSAPWSPIGSSSTSFKGVFDGGYHVVSGLYISSGSGIGLFGDVSGGEIRNLVVRGEVSGSANAAGIVGKLTAGKVTNCGNEADVSGGSCVGGVVGYVNGDCTVSGCYNRGAVSGTTGYIGGVTGQHWRAGTVEDCYNAGTVSGPATVGGVVGGHKAASPVLTRCLGAGTVVDTAGNSNNIDAVIGASRGKNIDCYYLGGVGTSSKSGVTEVSAVTAAMLGSAFADGESGVCLAWESGISTEAPSRPAFIESTELSAQLAGYIREAAASTKQHAGISGSLLGNEGYKSGASSTGTDWMALAMGRFGYFYGGEYIYMINDGMGYADYLEAMRSYIERTYAANGGILHSAKATEWHRAVVTIGALRGDPTSFGSYNGAPIDLIADGSYNCSLKAGPGTQGINGWIWGLIAMDTGMYDVPADAKYTRETFIKEIL
;
A
#
# COMPACT_ATOMS: atom_id res chain seq x y z
N HIS A 1 9.67 7.51 38.20
CA HIS A 1 10.15 6.12 38.25
C HIS A 1 10.64 5.78 39.63
N TRP A 2 9.91 4.94 40.38
CA TRP A 2 10.10 4.77 41.82
C TRP A 2 11.03 3.61 42.21
N ARG A 3 10.94 2.48 41.47
CA ARG A 3 11.67 1.23 41.75
C ARG A 3 12.51 0.82 40.54
N ALA A 4 13.10 -0.38 40.58
CA ALA A 4 13.79 -0.96 39.47
C ALA A 4 12.88 -1.04 38.23
N GLY A 5 13.46 -0.88 37.05
CA GLY A 5 12.78 -0.93 35.73
C GLY A 5 13.55 -0.09 34.74
N VAL A 6 13.25 -0.32 33.47
CA VAL A 6 13.88 0.36 32.33
C VAL A 6 12.86 1.24 31.64
N VAL A 7 13.25 2.43 31.23
CA VAL A 7 12.59 3.26 30.22
C VAL A 7 13.51 3.23 29.01
N GLU A 8 13.11 2.54 27.96
CA GLU A 8 13.94 2.36 26.77
C GLU A 8 13.18 2.69 25.50
N ASP A 9 13.94 3.01 24.44
CA ASP A 9 13.43 3.25 23.11
C ASP A 9 12.27 4.28 23.09
N CYS A 10 12.48 5.40 23.78
CA CYS A 10 11.47 6.46 23.89
C CYS A 10 12.02 7.79 23.40
N TYR A 11 11.14 8.62 22.86
CA TYR A 11 11.51 10.00 22.57
C TYR A 11 10.44 11.02 22.94
N ASN A 12 10.87 12.26 23.12
CA ASN A 12 10.00 13.42 23.28
C ASN A 12 10.33 14.47 22.23
N ALA A 13 9.31 14.92 21.49
CA ALA A 13 9.41 16.04 20.55
C ALA A 13 8.61 17.28 21.03
N GLY A 14 7.80 17.13 22.07
CA GLY A 14 6.99 18.20 22.64
C GLY A 14 7.70 18.97 23.76
N THR A 15 7.24 20.20 24.03
CA THR A 15 7.75 20.99 25.17
C THR A 15 7.30 20.38 26.50
N VAL A 16 8.25 20.21 27.42
CA VAL A 16 8.00 19.78 28.80
C VAL A 16 8.34 20.94 29.73
N SER A 17 7.42 21.37 30.56
CA SER A 17 7.60 22.50 31.45
C SER A 17 7.11 22.21 32.88
N GLY A 18 7.77 22.81 33.86
CA GLY A 18 7.37 22.66 35.26
C GLY A 18 8.28 23.43 36.24
N PRO A 19 7.82 23.58 37.51
CA PRO A 19 8.55 24.38 38.52
C PRO A 19 9.64 23.63 39.27
N ALA A 20 9.71 22.29 39.11
CA ALA A 20 10.69 21.44 39.82
C ALA A 20 11.00 20.21 38.97
N THR A 21 11.70 19.27 39.32
CA THR A 21 12.01 17.96 38.74
C THR A 21 11.43 17.72 37.32
N VAL A 22 12.01 18.35 36.32
CA VAL A 22 11.55 18.28 34.91
C VAL A 22 12.63 17.60 34.07
N GLY A 23 12.27 16.58 33.36
CA GLY A 23 13.15 15.92 32.39
C GLY A 23 12.43 15.76 31.04
N GLY A 24 13.17 15.90 29.96
CA GLY A 24 12.62 15.82 28.62
C GLY A 24 11.96 14.47 28.33
N VAL A 25 12.48 13.38 28.89
CA VAL A 25 11.92 12.02 28.76
C VAL A 25 11.37 11.51 30.08
N VAL A 26 12.13 11.63 31.16
CA VAL A 26 11.75 11.13 32.50
C VAL A 26 11.86 12.26 33.51
N GLY A 27 10.79 12.57 34.24
CA GLY A 27 10.82 13.59 35.28
C GLY A 27 11.84 13.26 36.37
N GLY A 28 11.91 12.02 36.87
CA GLY A 28 12.95 11.65 37.80
C GLY A 28 12.93 10.20 38.28
N HIS A 29 14.10 9.75 38.74
CA HIS A 29 14.32 8.49 39.44
C HIS A 29 14.41 8.71 40.94
N LYS A 30 13.66 7.97 41.77
CA LYS A 30 13.75 8.01 43.23
C LYS A 30 14.64 6.91 43.83
N ALA A 31 14.98 5.87 43.07
CA ALA A 31 15.89 4.80 43.46
C ALA A 31 17.13 4.79 42.56
N ALA A 32 18.15 4.02 42.94
CA ALA A 32 19.39 3.88 42.18
C ALA A 32 19.33 2.79 41.10
N SER A 33 18.27 1.99 41.08
CA SER A 33 18.12 0.85 40.17
C SER A 33 17.36 1.10 38.85
N PRO A 34 16.61 2.21 38.66
CA PRO A 34 16.02 2.50 37.33
C PRO A 34 17.09 2.84 36.31
N GLU A 35 16.80 2.47 35.06
CA GLU A 35 17.63 2.79 33.89
C GLU A 35 16.83 3.57 32.86
N VAL A 36 17.46 4.50 32.14
CA VAL A 36 16.96 5.11 30.91
C VAL A 36 17.95 4.78 29.81
N LYS A 37 17.47 4.17 28.72
CA LYS A 37 18.32 3.64 27.68
C LYS A 37 17.77 3.95 26.28
N SER A 38 18.67 4.24 25.33
CA SER A 38 18.31 4.46 23.92
C SER A 38 17.14 5.45 23.76
N CYS A 39 17.17 6.55 24.49
CA CYS A 39 16.12 7.56 24.50
C CYS A 39 16.64 8.91 24.01
N TYR A 40 15.76 9.72 23.41
CA TYR A 40 16.17 11.07 23.09
C TYR A 40 15.10 12.13 23.33
N ASN A 41 15.54 13.39 23.47
CA ASN A 41 14.71 14.56 23.60
C ASN A 41 15.05 15.60 22.52
N ALA A 42 14.04 15.99 21.76
CA ALA A 42 14.09 17.09 20.80
C ALA A 42 13.19 18.26 21.21
N GLY A 43 12.31 18.06 22.19
CA GLY A 43 11.41 19.09 22.71
C GLY A 43 12.07 19.98 23.75
N ALA A 44 11.62 21.24 23.84
CA ALA A 44 12.14 22.17 24.83
C ALA A 44 11.83 21.73 26.26
N VAL A 45 12.82 21.83 27.17
CA VAL A 45 12.63 21.61 28.60
C VAL A 45 12.70 22.95 29.32
N VAL A 46 11.60 23.36 29.98
CA VAL A 46 11.42 24.70 30.54
C VAL A 46 11.23 24.66 32.05
N ASP A 47 12.10 25.35 32.76
CA ASP A 47 11.96 25.64 34.19
C ASP A 47 11.02 26.85 34.39
N THR A 48 9.83 26.63 34.91
CA THR A 48 8.86 27.70 35.14
C THR A 48 9.07 28.44 36.48
N ALA A 49 9.91 27.93 37.39
CA ALA A 49 10.19 28.56 38.67
C ALA A 49 11.58 29.20 38.72
N GLY A 50 12.42 29.04 37.70
CA GLY A 50 13.79 29.52 37.69
C GLY A 50 14.69 28.75 38.66
N ASN A 51 14.32 27.57 39.09
CA ASN A 51 15.07 26.70 39.99
C ASN A 51 15.76 25.60 39.14
N SER A 52 17.01 25.83 38.80
CA SER A 52 17.79 24.93 37.93
C SER A 52 18.12 23.56 38.51
N ASN A 53 17.71 23.27 39.75
CA ASN A 53 17.90 21.93 40.34
C ASN A 53 16.88 20.95 39.80
N ASN A 54 17.36 19.82 39.27
CA ASN A 54 16.54 18.74 38.70
C ASN A 54 15.74 19.10 37.43
N ILE A 55 16.23 20.07 36.66
CA ILE A 55 15.78 20.34 35.30
C ILE A 55 16.85 19.82 34.34
N ASP A 56 16.47 18.94 33.42
CA ASP A 56 17.45 18.23 32.58
C ASP A 56 16.85 17.81 31.23
N ALA A 57 17.65 17.81 30.21
CA ALA A 57 17.20 17.49 28.87
C ALA A 57 16.62 16.07 28.72
N ILE A 58 17.04 15.11 29.54
CA ILE A 58 16.55 13.72 29.52
C ILE A 58 15.87 13.34 30.83
N VAL A 59 16.59 13.40 31.98
CA VAL A 59 16.06 12.94 33.28
C VAL A 59 16.25 14.02 34.33
N GLY A 60 15.19 14.64 34.79
CA GLY A 60 15.23 15.75 35.73
C GLY A 60 16.00 15.41 37.02
N ALA A 61 15.57 14.42 37.78
CA ALA A 61 16.28 13.91 38.95
C ALA A 61 16.73 12.48 38.68
N SER A 62 18.01 12.27 38.35
CA SER A 62 18.55 10.94 38.09
C SER A 62 19.34 10.42 39.31
N ARG A 63 18.89 9.28 39.85
CA ARG A 63 19.64 8.44 40.79
C ARG A 63 20.00 7.08 40.20
N GLY A 64 19.36 6.73 39.05
CA GLY A 64 19.63 5.53 38.26
C GLY A 64 20.73 5.75 37.23
N THR A 65 20.81 4.86 36.28
CA THR A 65 21.76 4.91 35.14
C THR A 65 21.09 5.45 33.88
N ASN A 66 21.87 6.13 33.05
CA ASN A 66 21.45 6.50 31.69
C ASN A 66 22.47 5.91 30.73
N THR A 67 21.98 5.34 29.60
CA THR A 67 22.80 4.69 28.59
C THR A 67 22.31 5.08 27.20
N ASP A 68 23.20 5.53 26.34
CA ASP A 68 22.88 5.88 24.96
C ASP A 68 21.67 6.83 24.85
N CYS A 69 21.65 7.87 25.70
CA CYS A 69 20.60 8.88 25.67
C CYS A 69 21.12 10.17 25.03
N TYR A 70 20.27 10.80 24.23
CA TYR A 70 20.65 11.97 23.44
C TYR A 70 19.66 13.12 23.61
N PHE A 71 20.13 14.35 23.47
CA PHE A 71 19.23 15.50 23.31
C PHE A 71 19.73 16.42 22.21
N ILE A 72 18.78 17.00 21.47
CA ILE A 72 19.09 17.90 20.36
C ILE A 72 19.50 19.27 20.93
N SER A 73 20.56 19.85 20.39
CA SER A 73 21.05 21.17 20.79
C SER A 73 19.93 22.21 20.79
N GLY A 74 19.80 22.94 21.89
CA GLY A 74 18.73 23.92 22.10
C GLY A 74 17.45 23.38 22.75
N SER A 75 17.28 22.06 22.93
CA SER A 75 16.12 21.49 23.61
C SER A 75 16.22 21.51 25.15
N GLY A 76 17.42 21.72 25.68
CA GLY A 76 17.69 21.75 27.10
C GLY A 76 19.19 21.63 27.38
N SER A 77 19.55 21.23 28.60
CA SER A 77 20.92 20.91 28.98
C SER A 77 20.96 19.68 29.89
N SER A 78 22.06 18.96 29.89
CA SER A 78 22.31 17.85 30.80
C SER A 78 23.79 17.78 31.18
N THR A 79 24.04 17.42 32.43
CA THR A 79 25.39 17.09 32.94
C THR A 79 25.49 15.64 33.41
N LYS A 80 24.47 14.82 33.08
CA LYS A 80 24.38 13.45 33.54
C LYS A 80 25.21 12.51 32.69
N SER A 81 25.82 11.53 33.32
CA SER A 81 26.54 10.46 32.64
C SER A 81 25.58 9.67 31.73
N GLY A 82 26.03 9.26 30.54
CA GLY A 82 25.25 8.52 29.56
C GLY A 82 24.21 9.37 28.81
N VAL A 83 24.31 10.72 28.89
CA VAL A 83 23.49 11.67 28.17
C VAL A 83 24.38 12.56 27.31
N THR A 84 24.13 12.64 26.04
CA THR A 84 24.95 13.34 25.03
C THR A 84 24.14 14.40 24.28
N GLU A 85 24.67 15.62 24.20
CA GLU A 85 24.14 16.65 23.31
C GLU A 85 24.59 16.41 21.88
N VAL A 86 23.67 16.49 20.94
CA VAL A 86 23.94 16.32 19.51
C VAL A 86 23.22 17.40 18.69
N SER A 87 23.82 17.79 17.56
CA SER A 87 23.17 18.71 16.59
C SER A 87 22.31 17.96 15.59
N SER A 88 22.54 16.68 15.40
CA SER A 88 21.78 15.75 14.57
C SER A 88 21.83 14.37 15.17
N LEU A 89 20.84 13.54 14.87
CA LEU A 89 20.72 12.18 15.39
C LEU A 89 20.23 11.26 14.29
N THR A 90 20.80 10.06 14.20
CA THR A 90 20.40 9.02 13.26
C THR A 90 19.75 7.85 14.00
N ALA A 91 18.93 7.07 13.29
CA ALA A 91 18.33 5.87 13.86
C ALA A 91 19.37 4.82 14.31
N ALA A 92 20.49 4.72 13.58
CA ALA A 92 21.58 3.79 13.91
C ALA A 92 22.25 4.07 15.27
N GLU A 93 22.24 5.32 15.73
CA GLU A 93 22.77 5.70 17.05
C GLU A 93 21.84 5.28 18.19
N LEU A 94 20.55 5.11 17.92
CA LEU A 94 19.52 4.72 18.90
C LEU A 94 19.24 3.22 18.93
N GLY A 95 19.51 2.49 17.82
CA GLY A 95 19.29 1.05 17.70
C GLY A 95 18.02 0.68 16.94
N ASP A 96 17.70 -0.62 16.93
CA ASP A 96 16.70 -1.24 16.04
C ASP A 96 15.24 -0.83 16.29
N ALA A 97 14.96 -0.21 17.43
CA ALA A 97 13.62 0.32 17.72
C ALA A 97 13.29 1.59 16.92
N PHE A 98 14.31 2.23 16.33
CA PHE A 98 14.15 3.48 15.60
C PHE A 98 14.43 3.31 14.12
N LYS A 99 13.75 4.12 13.30
CA LYS A 99 13.98 4.28 11.86
C LYS A 99 14.14 5.76 11.51
N ALA A 100 14.72 6.01 10.33
CA ALA A 100 14.78 7.37 9.79
C ALA A 100 13.36 7.93 9.55
N ASP A 101 13.17 9.20 9.84
CA ASP A 101 11.92 9.90 9.58
C ASP A 101 11.81 10.30 8.09
N THR A 102 11.50 9.31 7.25
CA THR A 102 11.28 9.52 5.81
C THR A 102 9.94 10.17 5.50
N ASP A 103 9.01 10.12 6.45
CA ASP A 103 7.63 10.57 6.30
C ASP A 103 7.36 11.96 6.91
N GLY A 104 8.38 12.60 7.51
CA GLY A 104 8.27 13.92 8.12
C GLY A 104 7.43 13.96 9.40
N LEU A 105 7.38 12.85 10.15
CA LEU A 105 6.64 12.74 11.41
C LEU A 105 7.26 13.55 12.55
N ASN A 106 8.57 13.70 12.52
CA ASN A 106 9.35 14.29 13.60
C ASN A 106 10.46 15.25 13.10
N GLY A 107 10.18 15.97 12.01
CA GLY A 107 11.09 16.99 11.49
C GLY A 107 12.44 16.45 11.00
N GLY A 108 12.49 15.20 10.56
CA GLY A 108 13.70 14.51 10.09
C GLY A 108 14.51 13.81 11.19
N LEU A 109 14.11 13.90 12.45
CA LEU A 109 14.70 13.14 13.55
C LEU A 109 14.12 11.73 13.63
N PRO A 110 14.88 10.72 14.14
CA PRO A 110 14.41 9.34 14.17
C PRO A 110 13.04 9.18 14.83
N VAL A 111 12.23 8.28 14.29
CA VAL A 111 10.92 7.87 14.80
C VAL A 111 10.95 6.39 15.15
N LEU A 112 10.05 5.93 15.99
CA LEU A 112 9.95 4.51 16.32
C LEU A 112 9.51 3.71 15.08
N THR A 113 10.02 2.51 14.92
CA THR A 113 9.78 1.66 13.74
C THR A 113 8.30 1.43 13.43
N TRP A 114 7.44 1.38 14.46
CA TRP A 114 5.99 1.23 14.33
C TRP A 114 5.24 2.53 13.98
N GLN A 115 5.90 3.70 14.09
CA GLN A 115 5.26 4.97 13.75
C GLN A 115 5.21 5.15 12.23
N GLU A 116 4.05 5.48 11.71
CA GLU A 116 3.81 5.77 10.30
C GLU A 116 3.08 7.11 10.17
N ARG A 117 3.35 7.82 9.07
CA ARG A 117 2.58 9.00 8.72
C ARG A 117 1.12 8.58 8.50
N LYS A 118 0.19 9.24 9.19
CA LYS A 118 -1.23 9.03 8.93
C LYS A 118 -1.55 9.49 7.51
N PRO A 119 -2.17 8.64 6.68
CA PRO A 119 -2.58 9.03 5.33
C PRO A 119 -3.57 10.22 5.36
N ASP A 120 -3.43 11.12 4.41
CA ASP A 120 -4.39 12.21 4.18
C ASP A 120 -5.66 11.69 3.50
N LEU A 121 -5.53 10.61 2.71
CA LEU A 121 -6.63 9.92 2.07
C LEU A 121 -6.38 8.41 2.14
N ILE A 122 -7.40 7.67 2.57
CA ILE A 122 -7.40 6.20 2.56
C ILE A 122 -8.40 5.73 1.50
N ILE A 123 -7.94 4.86 0.61
CA ILE A 123 -8.73 4.28 -0.48
C ILE A 123 -9.10 2.86 -0.09
N GLY A 124 -10.34 2.64 0.32
CA GLY A 124 -10.86 1.35 0.80
C GLY A 124 -11.80 0.64 -0.19
N SER A 125 -12.09 1.22 -1.37
CA SER A 125 -12.97 0.62 -2.38
C SER A 125 -12.57 1.01 -3.80
N TYR A 126 -13.17 0.35 -4.80
CA TYR A 126 -13.03 0.72 -6.22
C TYR A 126 -13.57 2.15 -6.46
N GLU A 127 -14.71 2.50 -5.88
CA GLU A 127 -15.35 3.81 -6.03
C GLU A 127 -14.46 4.92 -5.48
N ALA A 128 -13.86 4.70 -4.29
CA ALA A 128 -12.90 5.65 -3.72
C ALA A 128 -11.64 5.75 -4.59
N PHE A 129 -11.16 4.64 -5.17
CA PHE A 129 -10.04 4.65 -6.10
C PHE A 129 -10.37 5.42 -7.39
N LYS A 130 -11.56 5.19 -7.93
CA LYS A 130 -12.07 5.91 -9.11
C LYS A 130 -12.22 7.40 -8.83
N ALA A 131 -12.80 7.77 -7.69
CA ALA A 131 -12.95 9.16 -7.27
C ALA A 131 -11.60 9.86 -7.09
N PHE A 132 -10.59 9.17 -6.51
CA PHE A 132 -9.22 9.66 -6.44
C PHE A 132 -8.63 9.90 -7.84
N ALA A 133 -8.78 8.93 -8.75
CA ALA A 133 -8.28 9.04 -10.12
C ALA A 133 -8.94 10.22 -10.86
N ASP A 134 -10.25 10.37 -10.75
CA ASP A 134 -10.99 11.48 -11.34
C ASP A 134 -10.54 12.83 -10.75
N SER A 135 -10.37 12.90 -9.43
CA SER A 135 -9.88 14.12 -8.74
C SER A 135 -8.49 14.57 -9.25
N VAL A 136 -7.57 13.61 -9.48
CA VAL A 136 -6.26 13.94 -10.10
C VAL A 136 -6.45 14.45 -11.52
N ASN A 137 -7.29 13.79 -12.30
CA ASN A 137 -7.56 14.15 -13.69
C ASN A 137 -8.27 15.51 -13.83
N ASP A 138 -9.05 15.91 -12.83
CA ASP A 138 -9.69 17.23 -12.70
C ASP A 138 -8.72 18.33 -12.18
N GLY A 139 -7.45 17.98 -11.91
CA GLY A 139 -6.39 18.93 -11.59
C GLY A 139 -5.93 18.98 -10.13
N ASN A 140 -6.46 18.13 -9.25
CA ASN A 140 -5.95 18.02 -7.89
C ASN A 140 -4.66 17.19 -7.88
N SER A 141 -3.52 17.84 -7.75
CA SER A 141 -2.21 17.19 -7.85
C SER A 141 -1.83 16.33 -6.64
N TYR A 142 -2.51 16.45 -5.52
CA TYR A 142 -2.18 15.83 -4.22
C TYR A 142 -0.76 16.15 -3.73
N GLU A 143 -0.16 17.27 -4.12
CA GLU A 143 1.16 17.69 -3.69
C GLU A 143 1.26 17.77 -2.17
N GLY A 144 2.29 17.12 -1.58
CA GLY A 144 2.48 17.02 -0.14
C GLY A 144 1.50 16.08 0.59
N LYS A 145 0.60 15.39 -0.12
CA LYS A 145 -0.38 14.46 0.46
C LYS A 145 0.09 13.01 0.37
N LEU A 146 -0.25 12.23 1.39
CA LEU A 146 -0.11 10.77 1.39
C LEU A 146 -1.48 10.13 1.13
N VAL A 147 -1.59 9.44 0.02
CA VAL A 147 -2.74 8.62 -0.36
C VAL A 147 -2.38 7.17 -0.15
N ARG A 148 -3.12 6.42 0.66
CA ARG A 148 -2.88 5.00 0.93
C ARG A 148 -4.01 4.14 0.40
N LEU A 149 -3.65 3.12 -0.38
CA LEU A 149 -4.56 2.06 -0.76
C LEU A 149 -4.68 1.07 0.41
N ALA A 150 -5.90 0.76 0.80
CA ALA A 150 -6.18 -0.14 1.92
C ALA A 150 -6.81 -1.46 1.48
N CYS A 151 -6.91 -1.68 0.17
CA CYS A 151 -7.53 -2.86 -0.40
C CYS A 151 -7.01 -3.18 -1.79
N ASN A 152 -7.14 -4.43 -2.23
CA ASN A 152 -6.99 -4.77 -3.64
C ASN A 152 -8.13 -4.12 -4.45
N VAL A 153 -7.81 -3.63 -5.65
CA VAL A 153 -8.79 -3.00 -6.55
C VAL A 153 -8.83 -3.74 -7.88
N PHE A 154 -10.05 -4.00 -8.37
CA PHE A 154 -10.27 -4.52 -9.72
C PHE A 154 -10.89 -3.45 -10.60
N LEU A 155 -10.25 -3.14 -11.73
CA LEU A 155 -10.65 -2.05 -12.64
C LEU A 155 -11.65 -2.45 -13.73
N GLY A 156 -12.03 -3.73 -13.82
CA GLY A 156 -13.03 -4.21 -14.76
C GLY A 156 -12.48 -4.77 -16.08
N GLY A 157 -11.20 -4.67 -16.34
CA GLY A 157 -10.56 -5.22 -17.55
C GLY A 157 -11.09 -4.61 -18.84
N LYS A 158 -11.20 -5.42 -19.90
CA LYS A 158 -11.64 -4.99 -21.24
C LYS A 158 -13.06 -4.41 -21.28
N SER A 159 -13.91 -4.77 -20.32
CA SER A 159 -15.29 -4.25 -20.23
C SER A 159 -15.35 -2.83 -19.66
N ALA A 160 -14.31 -2.39 -18.96
CA ALA A 160 -14.19 -1.05 -18.37
C ALA A 160 -12.78 -0.47 -18.61
N PRO A 161 -12.47 0.01 -19.83
CA PRO A 161 -11.16 0.57 -20.14
C PRO A 161 -10.79 1.69 -19.17
N TRP A 162 -9.55 1.64 -18.66
CA TRP A 162 -9.07 2.58 -17.67
C TRP A 162 -8.50 3.85 -18.32
N SER A 163 -8.83 5.01 -17.72
CA SER A 163 -8.15 6.28 -18.02
C SER A 163 -6.99 6.46 -17.05
N PRO A 164 -5.76 6.66 -17.53
CA PRO A 164 -4.59 6.86 -16.67
C PRO A 164 -4.80 7.96 -15.62
N ILE A 165 -4.27 7.76 -14.43
CA ILE A 165 -4.28 8.77 -13.36
C ILE A 165 -3.21 9.83 -13.68
N GLY A 166 -3.67 11.06 -13.91
CA GLY A 166 -2.80 12.17 -14.26
C GLY A 166 -2.34 12.20 -15.72
N SER A 167 -2.05 13.37 -16.19
CA SER A 167 -1.54 13.66 -17.54
C SER A 167 -0.45 14.74 -17.46
N SER A 168 0.11 15.14 -18.59
CA SER A 168 1.11 16.23 -18.62
C SER A 168 0.57 17.58 -18.13
N SER A 169 -0.73 17.79 -18.10
CA SER A 169 -1.40 18.98 -17.58
C SER A 169 -1.93 18.80 -16.15
N THR A 170 -2.15 17.58 -15.71
CA THR A 170 -2.77 17.22 -14.42
C THR A 170 -1.94 16.14 -13.71
N SER A 171 -0.62 16.30 -13.67
CA SER A 171 0.29 15.30 -13.13
C SER A 171 0.08 15.07 -11.62
N PHE A 172 0.19 13.80 -11.21
CA PHE A 172 0.21 13.44 -9.80
C PHE A 172 1.53 13.86 -9.14
N LYS A 173 1.47 14.50 -7.97
CA LYS A 173 2.63 15.02 -7.25
C LYS A 173 2.72 14.58 -5.78
N GLY A 174 1.73 13.83 -5.31
CA GLY A 174 1.68 13.30 -3.95
C GLY A 174 2.52 12.04 -3.76
N VAL A 175 2.35 11.41 -2.61
CA VAL A 175 2.80 10.04 -2.34
C VAL A 175 1.60 9.12 -2.45
N PHE A 176 1.65 8.14 -3.36
CA PHE A 176 0.68 7.06 -3.44
C PHE A 176 1.33 5.78 -2.88
N ASP A 177 0.86 5.35 -1.73
CA ASP A 177 1.29 4.13 -1.08
C ASP A 177 0.26 3.02 -1.35
N GLY A 178 0.62 2.07 -2.18
CA GLY A 178 -0.23 0.93 -2.52
C GLY A 178 -0.47 -0.04 -1.35
N GLY A 179 0.25 0.10 -0.22
CA GLY A 179 0.08 -0.76 0.94
C GLY A 179 0.32 -2.25 0.64
N TYR A 180 1.12 -2.55 -0.37
CA TYR A 180 1.35 -3.89 -0.95
C TYR A 180 0.08 -4.55 -1.51
N HIS A 181 -0.95 -3.75 -1.82
CA HIS A 181 -2.16 -4.23 -2.49
C HIS A 181 -1.98 -4.32 -4.00
N VAL A 182 -2.87 -5.11 -4.62
CA VAL A 182 -2.89 -5.34 -6.06
C VAL A 182 -3.99 -4.51 -6.73
N VAL A 183 -3.63 -3.77 -7.76
CA VAL A 183 -4.58 -3.20 -8.72
C VAL A 183 -4.62 -4.10 -9.94
N SER A 184 -5.72 -4.80 -10.16
CA SER A 184 -5.90 -5.78 -11.22
C SER A 184 -6.95 -5.36 -12.25
N GLY A 185 -6.97 -6.04 -13.40
CA GLY A 185 -7.90 -5.70 -14.47
C GLY A 185 -7.61 -4.34 -15.11
N LEU A 186 -6.39 -3.85 -15.04
CA LEU A 186 -5.98 -2.69 -15.81
C LEU A 186 -6.10 -3.00 -17.30
N TYR A 187 -6.85 -2.19 -18.04
CA TYR A 187 -6.95 -2.30 -19.49
C TYR A 187 -6.89 -0.93 -20.14
N ILE A 188 -5.84 -0.70 -20.92
CA ILE A 188 -5.65 0.52 -21.73
C ILE A 188 -5.30 0.06 -23.14
N SER A 189 -6.05 0.50 -24.16
CA SER A 189 -5.89 0.04 -25.54
C SER A 189 -5.31 1.09 -26.50
N SER A 190 -5.07 2.31 -26.04
CA SER A 190 -4.51 3.39 -26.87
C SER A 190 -4.01 4.56 -26.02
N GLY A 191 -3.20 5.42 -26.62
CA GLY A 191 -2.71 6.64 -25.97
C GLY A 191 -1.18 6.72 -25.90
N SER A 192 -0.69 7.78 -25.31
CA SER A 192 0.74 8.03 -25.01
C SER A 192 0.86 8.59 -23.61
N GLY A 193 1.94 8.21 -22.90
CA GLY A 193 2.06 8.51 -21.48
C GLY A 193 1.01 7.74 -20.68
N ILE A 194 0.98 6.42 -20.82
CA ILE A 194 -0.08 5.55 -20.30
C ILE A 194 0.48 4.49 -19.35
N GLY A 195 -0.30 4.19 -18.35
CA GLY A 195 -0.11 3.20 -17.31
C GLY A 195 -1.24 3.35 -16.31
N LEU A 196 -1.15 2.71 -15.15
CA LEU A 196 -2.08 3.00 -14.06
C LEU A 196 -2.06 4.52 -13.76
N PHE A 197 -0.84 5.08 -13.66
CA PHE A 197 -0.57 6.51 -13.67
C PHE A 197 -0.01 6.94 -15.02
N GLY A 198 -0.58 8.01 -15.60
CA GLY A 198 -0.10 8.55 -16.87
C GLY A 198 1.15 9.42 -16.70
N ASP A 199 1.08 10.41 -15.82
CA ASP A 199 2.20 11.35 -15.55
C ASP A 199 2.34 11.58 -14.04
N VAL A 200 3.55 11.33 -13.52
CA VAL A 200 3.94 11.61 -12.13
C VAL A 200 5.09 12.60 -12.16
N SER A 201 4.92 13.77 -11.51
CA SER A 201 5.90 14.87 -11.54
C SER A 201 6.23 15.36 -10.13
N GLY A 202 7.39 14.98 -9.61
CA GLY A 202 7.79 15.27 -8.23
C GLY A 202 7.11 14.39 -7.17
N GLY A 203 6.24 13.46 -7.58
CA GLY A 203 5.53 12.54 -6.70
C GLY A 203 6.23 11.20 -6.51
N GLU A 204 5.65 10.36 -5.66
CA GLU A 204 6.14 9.01 -5.37
C GLU A 204 5.00 7.99 -5.52
N ILE A 205 5.29 6.86 -6.18
CA ILE A 205 4.43 5.67 -6.21
C ILE A 205 5.20 4.55 -5.54
N ARG A 206 4.59 3.92 -4.52
CA ARG A 206 5.29 2.87 -3.76
C ARG A 206 4.38 1.72 -3.34
N ASN A 207 5.00 0.56 -3.07
CA ASN A 207 4.35 -0.61 -2.47
C ASN A 207 3.08 -1.05 -3.22
N LEU A 208 3.15 -1.20 -4.54
CA LEU A 208 2.00 -1.47 -5.41
C LEU A 208 2.31 -2.58 -6.41
N VAL A 209 1.36 -3.48 -6.63
CA VAL A 209 1.40 -4.44 -7.73
C VAL A 209 0.28 -4.16 -8.72
N VAL A 210 0.59 -4.21 -10.03
CA VAL A 210 -0.37 -3.95 -11.10
C VAL A 210 -0.48 -5.16 -12.03
N ARG A 211 -1.72 -5.54 -12.37
CA ARG A 211 -2.06 -6.65 -13.29
C ARG A 211 -3.01 -6.20 -14.38
N GLY A 212 -2.81 -6.68 -15.60
CA GLY A 212 -3.71 -6.38 -16.73
C GLY A 212 -3.03 -6.31 -18.08
N GLU A 213 -3.47 -5.40 -18.92
CA GLU A 213 -2.97 -5.21 -20.29
C GLU A 213 -2.91 -3.71 -20.63
N VAL A 214 -1.76 -3.24 -21.08
CA VAL A 214 -1.56 -1.85 -21.51
C VAL A 214 -1.02 -1.82 -22.94
N SER A 215 -1.71 -1.12 -23.83
CA SER A 215 -1.29 -0.95 -25.20
C SER A 215 -1.35 0.53 -25.61
N GLY A 216 -0.28 1.07 -26.20
CA GLY A 216 -0.24 2.47 -26.59
C GLY A 216 0.78 2.83 -27.65
N SER A 217 0.89 4.13 -27.94
CA SER A 217 1.81 4.62 -28.97
C SER A 217 3.20 4.95 -28.45
N ALA A 218 3.32 5.49 -27.24
CA ALA A 218 4.62 5.85 -26.64
C ALA A 218 4.49 6.04 -25.12
N ASN A 219 5.62 5.93 -24.39
CA ASN A 219 5.68 6.07 -22.95
C ASN A 219 4.64 5.19 -22.25
N ALA A 220 4.64 3.91 -22.58
CA ALA A 220 3.70 2.93 -22.05
C ALA A 220 4.34 2.11 -20.94
N ALA A 221 3.60 1.88 -19.86
CA ALA A 221 4.01 1.04 -18.75
C ALA A 221 2.81 0.47 -18.00
N GLY A 222 3.02 -0.55 -17.16
CA GLY A 222 1.97 -1.02 -16.27
C GLY A 222 1.68 -0.02 -15.15
N ILE A 223 2.71 0.65 -14.61
CA ILE A 223 2.55 1.51 -13.43
C ILE A 223 2.59 2.99 -13.79
N VAL A 224 3.69 3.50 -14.33
CA VAL A 224 3.82 4.93 -14.63
C VAL A 224 4.25 5.15 -16.08
N GLY A 225 3.41 5.78 -16.89
CA GLY A 225 3.75 6.11 -18.28
C GLY A 225 4.94 7.06 -18.35
N LYS A 226 4.92 8.16 -17.60
CA LYS A 226 5.98 9.15 -17.55
C LYS A 226 6.27 9.58 -16.10
N LEU A 227 7.54 9.50 -15.71
CA LEU A 227 8.05 9.91 -14.40
C LEU A 227 9.00 11.10 -14.59
N THR A 228 8.73 12.21 -13.91
CA THR A 228 9.57 13.42 -13.95
C THR A 228 9.92 13.85 -12.52
N ALA A 229 11.23 13.87 -12.19
CA ALA A 229 11.74 14.28 -10.86
C ALA A 229 11.00 13.60 -9.69
N GLY A 230 10.63 12.34 -9.83
CA GLY A 230 9.83 11.57 -8.86
C GLY A 230 10.43 10.22 -8.54
N LYS A 231 9.69 9.39 -7.79
CA LYS A 231 10.13 8.07 -7.36
C LYS A 231 9.09 6.99 -7.66
N VAL A 232 9.56 5.78 -7.99
CA VAL A 232 8.77 4.55 -8.02
C VAL A 232 9.54 3.50 -7.24
N THR A 233 8.99 3.06 -6.11
CA THR A 233 9.72 2.20 -5.18
C THR A 233 8.88 1.01 -4.73
N ASN A 234 9.50 -0.17 -4.62
CA ASN A 234 8.85 -1.41 -4.19
C ASN A 234 7.56 -1.71 -4.96
N CYS A 235 7.62 -1.58 -6.28
CA CYS A 235 6.46 -1.80 -7.14
C CYS A 235 6.66 -2.97 -8.10
N GLY A 236 5.59 -3.72 -8.35
CA GLY A 236 5.58 -4.87 -9.25
C GLY A 236 4.66 -4.66 -10.45
N ASN A 237 5.14 -4.96 -11.64
CA ASN A 237 4.30 -5.08 -12.83
C ASN A 237 4.12 -6.55 -13.22
N GLU A 238 2.87 -6.97 -13.29
CA GLU A 238 2.45 -8.27 -13.82
C GLU A 238 1.47 -8.11 -14.99
N ALA A 239 1.31 -6.87 -15.48
CA ALA A 239 0.54 -6.57 -16.68
C ALA A 239 1.41 -6.73 -17.93
N ASP A 240 0.79 -7.20 -19.04
CA ASP A 240 1.42 -7.17 -20.35
C ASP A 240 1.41 -5.75 -20.91
N VAL A 241 2.55 -5.28 -21.36
CA VAL A 241 2.72 -3.90 -21.86
C VAL A 241 3.20 -3.90 -23.30
N SER A 242 2.48 -3.20 -24.15
CA SER A 242 2.85 -3.04 -25.57
C SER A 242 2.82 -1.58 -26.00
N GLY A 243 3.72 -1.19 -26.92
CA GLY A 243 3.73 0.19 -27.39
C GLY A 243 4.62 0.46 -28.60
N GLY A 244 4.71 1.73 -28.99
CA GLY A 244 5.65 2.17 -30.03
C GLY A 244 7.05 2.32 -29.46
N SER A 245 7.29 3.31 -28.63
CA SER A 245 8.60 3.62 -28.05
C SER A 245 8.51 3.97 -26.56
N CYS A 246 9.64 3.88 -25.87
CA CYS A 246 9.73 4.13 -24.43
C CYS A 246 8.72 3.24 -23.67
N VAL A 247 8.85 1.94 -23.85
CA VAL A 247 7.97 0.94 -23.26
C VAL A 247 8.71 0.26 -22.11
N GLY A 248 8.12 0.28 -20.93
CA GLY A 248 8.68 -0.37 -19.73
C GLY A 248 7.61 -1.12 -18.97
N GLY A 249 7.95 -2.19 -18.27
CA GLY A 249 6.99 -2.87 -17.41
C GLY A 249 6.51 -1.96 -16.28
N VAL A 250 7.44 -1.28 -15.60
CA VAL A 250 7.16 -0.40 -14.45
C VAL A 250 7.04 1.07 -14.87
N VAL A 251 8.02 1.61 -15.59
CA VAL A 251 8.03 3.00 -16.03
C VAL A 251 8.36 3.09 -17.52
N GLY A 252 7.53 3.77 -18.32
CA GLY A 252 7.78 3.95 -19.74
C GLY A 252 8.91 4.94 -20.03
N TYR A 253 8.82 6.14 -19.45
CA TYR A 253 9.77 7.22 -19.67
C TYR A 253 10.17 7.91 -18.37
N VAL A 254 11.46 7.95 -18.11
CA VAL A 254 12.06 8.58 -16.92
C VAL A 254 12.80 9.86 -17.34
N ASN A 255 12.46 10.99 -16.73
CA ASN A 255 13.04 12.30 -17.05
C ASN A 255 13.39 13.10 -15.79
N GLY A 256 14.64 13.47 -15.67
CA GLY A 256 15.13 14.23 -14.53
C GLY A 256 15.78 13.34 -13.47
N ASP A 257 15.96 13.88 -12.29
CA ASP A 257 16.53 13.17 -11.15
C ASP A 257 15.44 12.30 -10.50
N CYS A 258 15.31 11.09 -11.02
CA CYS A 258 14.30 10.13 -10.59
C CYS A 258 14.95 8.90 -9.97
N THR A 259 14.20 8.24 -9.11
CA THR A 259 14.58 6.92 -8.55
C THR A 259 13.54 5.88 -8.93
N VAL A 260 13.98 4.75 -9.49
CA VAL A 260 13.19 3.54 -9.65
C VAL A 260 13.94 2.44 -8.90
N SER A 261 13.41 2.01 -7.75
CA SER A 261 14.13 1.07 -6.88
C SER A 261 13.22 0.00 -6.28
N GLY A 262 13.80 -1.17 -6.03
CA GLY A 262 13.07 -2.30 -5.46
C GLY A 262 11.88 -2.75 -6.32
N CYS A 263 11.96 -2.59 -7.64
CA CYS A 263 10.86 -2.84 -8.56
C CYS A 263 11.08 -4.09 -9.41
N TYR A 264 10.00 -4.77 -9.75
CA TYR A 264 10.07 -5.91 -10.66
C TYR A 264 9.09 -5.85 -11.82
N ASN A 265 9.40 -6.63 -12.86
CA ASN A 265 8.47 -6.93 -13.96
C ASN A 265 8.40 -8.44 -14.22
N ARG A 266 7.18 -8.96 -14.31
CA ARG A 266 6.88 -10.35 -14.72
C ARG A 266 6.01 -10.41 -15.98
N GLY A 267 5.33 -9.32 -16.35
CA GLY A 267 4.54 -9.23 -17.57
C GLY A 267 5.41 -9.16 -18.82
N ALA A 268 4.84 -9.52 -19.98
CA ALA A 268 5.50 -9.37 -21.26
C ALA A 268 5.57 -7.87 -21.65
N VAL A 269 6.75 -7.44 -22.14
CA VAL A 269 6.95 -6.06 -22.60
C VAL A 269 7.35 -6.07 -24.07
N SER A 270 6.61 -5.35 -24.91
CA SER A 270 6.87 -5.32 -26.35
C SER A 270 6.78 -3.92 -26.94
N GLY A 271 7.65 -3.63 -27.90
CA GLY A 271 7.63 -2.36 -28.60
C GLY A 271 7.86 -2.48 -30.09
N THR A 272 7.37 -1.50 -30.87
CA THR A 272 7.50 -1.49 -32.32
C THR A 272 8.60 -0.59 -32.85
N THR A 273 9.23 0.25 -32.00
CA THR A 273 10.33 1.14 -32.44
C THR A 273 11.58 1.03 -31.59
N GLY A 274 11.62 1.56 -30.35
CA GLY A 274 12.85 1.47 -29.55
C GLY A 274 12.70 1.99 -28.12
N TYR A 275 13.73 1.78 -27.30
CA TYR A 275 13.75 2.01 -25.86
C TYR A 275 12.71 1.16 -25.13
N ILE A 276 12.91 -0.16 -25.22
CA ILE A 276 12.02 -1.15 -24.63
C ILE A 276 12.79 -1.86 -23.53
N GLY A 277 12.29 -1.82 -22.30
CA GLY A 277 12.94 -2.43 -21.14
C GLY A 277 11.95 -3.11 -20.21
N GLY A 278 12.38 -4.19 -19.59
CA GLY A 278 11.52 -4.94 -18.68
C GLY A 278 11.01 -4.11 -17.51
N VAL A 279 11.85 -3.25 -16.94
CA VAL A 279 11.49 -2.34 -15.85
C VAL A 279 11.26 -0.92 -16.38
N THR A 280 12.26 -0.31 -17.02
CA THR A 280 12.15 1.05 -17.57
C THR A 280 12.42 1.10 -19.06
N GLY A 281 11.57 1.80 -19.83
CA GLY A 281 11.78 1.98 -21.27
C GLY A 281 12.96 2.89 -21.56
N GLN A 282 12.81 4.17 -21.38
CA GLN A 282 13.87 5.16 -21.60
C GLN A 282 14.20 5.95 -20.34
N HIS A 283 15.47 6.07 -20.03
CA HIS A 283 16.00 6.94 -18.99
C HIS A 283 16.78 8.09 -19.63
N TRP A 284 16.21 9.30 -19.56
CA TRP A 284 16.74 10.45 -20.33
C TRP A 284 17.84 11.23 -19.64
N ARG A 285 17.71 11.57 -18.35
CA ARG A 285 18.62 12.46 -17.62
C ARG A 285 19.20 11.76 -16.39
N ALA A 286 19.66 12.52 -15.40
CA ALA A 286 20.14 12.00 -14.13
C ALA A 286 19.10 11.12 -13.42
N GLY A 287 19.53 10.35 -12.45
CA GLY A 287 18.68 9.45 -11.65
C GLY A 287 19.18 8.03 -11.67
N THR A 288 18.49 7.17 -10.93
CA THR A 288 18.93 5.80 -10.65
C THR A 288 17.82 4.78 -10.93
N VAL A 289 18.21 3.64 -11.51
CA VAL A 289 17.43 2.41 -11.49
C VAL A 289 18.24 1.41 -10.68
N GLU A 290 17.73 0.97 -9.55
CA GLU A 290 18.48 0.11 -8.64
C GLU A 290 17.62 -0.96 -7.98
N ASP A 291 18.28 -2.06 -7.60
CA ASP A 291 17.61 -3.15 -6.90
C ASP A 291 16.35 -3.63 -7.63
N CYS A 292 16.42 -3.74 -8.96
CA CYS A 292 15.29 -4.09 -9.80
C CYS A 292 15.55 -5.38 -10.58
N TYR A 293 14.49 -6.12 -10.87
CA TYR A 293 14.64 -7.27 -11.77
C TYR A 293 13.53 -7.37 -12.82
N ASN A 294 13.84 -8.05 -13.90
CA ASN A 294 12.85 -8.46 -14.91
C ASN A 294 12.88 -9.96 -15.13
N ALA A 295 11.74 -10.61 -14.97
CA ALA A 295 11.52 -12.03 -15.31
C ALA A 295 10.58 -12.20 -16.53
N GLY A 296 9.94 -11.13 -17.00
CA GLY A 296 9.09 -11.14 -18.18
C GLY A 296 9.87 -11.10 -19.49
N THR A 297 9.28 -11.56 -20.57
CA THR A 297 9.86 -11.45 -21.92
C THR A 297 9.85 -10.00 -22.39
N VAL A 298 10.97 -9.53 -22.94
CA VAL A 298 11.10 -8.18 -23.53
C VAL A 298 11.40 -8.30 -25.03
N SER A 299 10.60 -7.66 -25.88
CA SER A 299 10.74 -7.82 -27.31
C SER A 299 10.64 -6.50 -28.10
N GLY A 300 11.44 -6.37 -29.15
CA GLY A 300 11.37 -5.20 -30.03
C GLY A 300 12.44 -5.18 -31.11
N PRO A 301 12.35 -4.23 -32.07
CA PRO A 301 13.22 -4.19 -33.25
C PRO A 301 14.54 -3.43 -33.03
N ALA A 302 14.65 -2.63 -31.96
CA ALA A 302 15.85 -1.83 -31.69
C ALA A 302 15.86 -1.31 -30.26
N THR A 303 17.04 -1.15 -29.67
CA THR A 303 17.25 -0.59 -28.33
C THR A 303 16.38 -1.29 -27.28
N VAL A 304 16.63 -2.59 -27.10
CA VAL A 304 15.90 -3.45 -26.17
C VAL A 304 16.85 -3.90 -25.07
N GLY A 305 16.44 -3.74 -23.82
CA GLY A 305 17.18 -4.23 -22.67
C GLY A 305 16.30 -5.02 -21.72
N GLY A 306 16.83 -6.10 -21.18
CA GLY A 306 16.09 -6.95 -20.25
C GLY A 306 15.53 -6.18 -19.05
N VAL A 307 16.25 -5.17 -18.56
CA VAL A 307 15.81 -4.31 -17.45
C VAL A 307 15.52 -2.89 -17.94
N VAL A 308 16.48 -2.25 -18.63
CA VAL A 308 16.37 -0.88 -19.10
C VAL A 308 16.53 -0.82 -20.62
N GLY A 309 15.58 -0.25 -21.34
CA GLY A 309 15.68 -0.06 -22.78
C GLY A 309 16.89 0.79 -23.15
N GLY A 310 17.08 1.92 -22.51
CA GLY A 310 18.35 2.65 -22.67
C GLY A 310 18.48 3.95 -21.91
N HIS A 311 19.74 4.30 -21.64
CA HIS A 311 20.17 5.60 -21.16
C HIS A 311 20.46 6.54 -22.34
N LYS A 312 19.89 7.73 -22.34
CA LYS A 312 20.14 8.74 -23.39
C LYS A 312 21.20 9.76 -23.03
N ALA A 313 21.51 9.93 -21.74
CA ALA A 313 22.57 10.77 -21.20
C ALA A 313 23.66 9.93 -20.50
N ALA A 314 24.76 10.54 -20.11
CA ALA A 314 25.84 9.89 -19.37
C ALA A 314 25.63 9.86 -17.85
N SER A 315 24.64 10.58 -17.35
CA SER A 315 24.39 10.73 -15.91
C SER A 315 23.56 9.62 -15.25
N PRO A 316 22.65 8.90 -15.94
CA PRO A 316 21.88 7.84 -15.31
C PRO A 316 22.77 6.71 -14.77
N VAL A 317 22.33 6.10 -13.68
CA VAL A 317 22.98 4.94 -13.04
C VAL A 317 22.02 3.75 -13.01
N LEU A 318 22.55 2.59 -13.40
CA LEU A 318 21.88 1.30 -13.22
C LEU A 318 22.73 0.48 -12.25
N THR A 319 22.16 0.02 -11.15
CA THR A 319 22.93 -0.71 -10.13
C THR A 319 22.15 -1.86 -9.52
N ARG A 320 22.83 -2.97 -9.24
CA ARG A 320 22.28 -4.18 -8.61
C ARG A 320 20.97 -4.65 -9.25
N CYS A 321 20.96 -4.73 -10.57
CA CYS A 321 19.77 -5.14 -11.32
C CYS A 321 19.97 -6.50 -12.00
N LEU A 322 18.86 -7.25 -12.17
CA LEU A 322 18.88 -8.59 -12.74
C LEU A 322 17.98 -8.71 -13.97
N GLY A 323 18.55 -9.13 -15.10
CA GLY A 323 17.83 -9.61 -16.29
C GLY A 323 17.64 -11.12 -16.22
N ALA A 324 16.44 -11.58 -15.90
CA ALA A 324 16.08 -13.00 -15.83
C ALA A 324 15.08 -13.42 -16.92
N GLY A 325 14.46 -12.45 -17.59
CA GLY A 325 13.50 -12.68 -18.67
C GLY A 325 14.14 -12.66 -20.05
N THR A 326 13.60 -13.41 -20.99
CA THR A 326 14.11 -13.52 -22.36
C THR A 326 14.04 -12.20 -23.10
N VAL A 327 15.13 -11.82 -23.79
CA VAL A 327 15.18 -10.64 -24.65
C VAL A 327 15.15 -11.07 -26.11
N VAL A 328 14.17 -10.52 -26.88
CA VAL A 328 13.90 -10.91 -28.26
C VAL A 328 14.13 -9.75 -29.22
N ASP A 329 15.04 -9.92 -30.17
CA ASP A 329 15.22 -9.03 -31.32
C ASP A 329 14.22 -9.39 -32.43
N THR A 330 13.23 -8.54 -32.65
CA THR A 330 12.18 -8.81 -33.66
C THR A 330 12.59 -8.37 -35.08
N ALA A 331 13.69 -7.63 -35.24
CA ALA A 331 14.20 -7.18 -36.54
C ALA A 331 15.45 -7.92 -37.01
N GLY A 332 16.05 -8.79 -36.16
CA GLY A 332 17.32 -9.44 -36.43
C GLY A 332 18.51 -8.45 -36.48
N ASN A 333 18.38 -7.30 -35.86
CA ASN A 333 19.41 -6.26 -35.79
C ASN A 333 19.99 -6.26 -34.37
N SER A 334 21.12 -6.90 -34.17
CA SER A 334 21.76 -7.07 -32.87
C SER A 334 22.30 -5.78 -32.21
N ASN A 335 22.17 -4.62 -32.86
CA ASN A 335 22.62 -3.35 -32.27
C ASN A 335 21.68 -2.89 -31.15
N ASN A 336 22.23 -2.69 -29.95
CA ASN A 336 21.49 -2.23 -28.78
C ASN A 336 20.36 -3.19 -28.32
N ILE A 337 20.51 -4.48 -28.57
CA ILE A 337 19.72 -5.56 -27.96
C ILE A 337 20.60 -6.18 -26.89
N ASP A 338 20.17 -6.22 -25.64
CA ASP A 338 21.03 -6.58 -24.51
C ASP A 338 20.24 -7.21 -23.36
N ALA A 339 20.81 -8.16 -22.69
CA ALA A 339 20.15 -8.89 -21.59
C ALA A 339 19.78 -8.02 -20.38
N VAL A 340 20.41 -6.84 -20.23
CA VAL A 340 20.14 -5.91 -19.13
C VAL A 340 19.81 -4.51 -19.64
N ILE A 341 20.65 -3.89 -20.46
CA ILE A 341 20.45 -2.52 -20.92
C ILE A 341 20.80 -2.36 -22.41
N GLY A 342 19.81 -2.06 -23.24
CA GLY A 342 19.97 -1.93 -24.69
C GLY A 342 20.97 -0.86 -25.09
N ALA A 343 20.72 0.40 -24.77
CA ALA A 343 21.65 1.49 -25.03
C ALA A 343 22.21 2.06 -23.73
N SER A 344 23.44 1.75 -23.39
CA SER A 344 24.10 2.25 -22.19
C SER A 344 25.02 3.43 -22.51
N ARG A 345 24.64 4.61 -22.03
CA ARG A 345 25.49 5.83 -22.00
C ARG A 345 25.84 6.25 -20.58
N GLY A 346 25.08 5.77 -19.59
CA GLY A 346 25.30 5.98 -18.17
C GLY A 346 26.26 4.94 -17.58
N LYS A 347 26.17 4.74 -16.27
CA LYS A 347 26.95 3.75 -15.53
C LYS A 347 26.13 2.53 -15.22
N ASN A 348 26.72 1.33 -15.35
CA ASN A 348 26.14 0.08 -14.86
C ASN A 348 27.07 -0.46 -13.78
N ILE A 349 26.53 -0.91 -12.64
CA ILE A 349 27.28 -1.35 -11.47
C ILE A 349 26.60 -2.60 -10.92
N ASP A 350 27.36 -3.69 -10.79
CA ASP A 350 26.90 -4.94 -10.17
C ASP A 350 25.56 -5.45 -10.73
N CYS A 351 25.42 -5.38 -12.06
CA CYS A 351 24.25 -5.88 -12.76
C CYS A 351 24.50 -7.28 -13.32
N TYR A 352 23.47 -8.12 -13.32
CA TYR A 352 23.58 -9.53 -13.71
C TYR A 352 22.48 -9.91 -14.70
N TYR A 353 22.75 -10.98 -15.48
CA TYR A 353 21.71 -11.65 -16.26
C TYR A 353 21.93 -13.16 -16.25
N LEU A 354 20.84 -13.90 -16.34
CA LEU A 354 20.89 -15.36 -16.42
C LEU A 354 21.33 -15.82 -17.81
N GLY A 355 22.16 -16.85 -17.87
CA GLY A 355 22.54 -17.48 -19.13
C GLY A 355 21.31 -17.97 -19.91
N GLY A 356 21.30 -17.74 -21.23
CA GLY A 356 20.21 -18.15 -22.12
C GLY A 356 19.08 -17.14 -22.30
N VAL A 357 19.00 -16.03 -21.53
CA VAL A 357 17.95 -15.00 -21.69
C VAL A 357 18.32 -13.94 -22.73
N GLY A 358 19.58 -13.85 -23.11
CA GLY A 358 20.15 -12.89 -24.05
C GLY A 358 21.67 -12.83 -23.89
N THR A 359 22.28 -11.75 -24.37
CA THR A 359 23.72 -11.50 -24.24
C THR A 359 23.96 -10.06 -23.81
N SER A 360 25.09 -9.77 -23.18
CA SER A 360 25.54 -8.41 -22.90
C SER A 360 27.05 -8.26 -23.12
N SER A 361 27.43 -7.12 -23.65
CA SER A 361 28.84 -6.68 -23.74
C SER A 361 29.07 -5.38 -22.95
N LYS A 362 28.11 -4.96 -22.13
CA LYS A 362 28.18 -3.69 -21.40
C LYS A 362 29.07 -3.82 -20.16
N SER A 363 29.87 -2.80 -19.90
CA SER A 363 30.66 -2.73 -18.66
C SER A 363 29.73 -2.72 -17.43
N GLY A 364 30.11 -3.43 -16.36
CA GLY A 364 29.32 -3.56 -15.13
C GLY A 364 28.11 -4.50 -15.23
N VAL A 365 28.06 -5.32 -16.30
CA VAL A 365 27.02 -6.34 -16.52
C VAL A 365 27.70 -7.71 -16.65
N THR A 366 27.25 -8.69 -15.90
CA THR A 366 27.86 -10.02 -15.80
C THR A 366 26.84 -11.13 -16.07
N GLU A 367 27.22 -12.09 -16.97
CA GLU A 367 26.44 -13.32 -17.16
C GLU A 367 26.69 -14.28 -16.00
N VAL A 368 25.64 -14.90 -15.52
CA VAL A 368 25.70 -15.92 -14.47
C VAL A 368 24.79 -17.10 -14.80
N SER A 369 25.20 -18.30 -14.42
CA SER A 369 24.37 -19.51 -14.58
C SER A 369 23.29 -19.62 -13.49
N ALA A 370 23.55 -19.01 -12.34
CA ALA A 370 22.61 -18.89 -11.22
C ALA A 370 22.92 -17.58 -10.48
N VAL A 371 21.93 -17.00 -9.86
CA VAL A 371 22.05 -15.81 -9.03
C VAL A 371 21.52 -16.09 -7.64
N THR A 372 22.17 -15.52 -6.63
CA THR A 372 21.74 -15.56 -5.23
C THR A 372 21.49 -14.14 -4.73
N ALA A 373 20.66 -13.99 -3.71
CA ALA A 373 20.41 -12.69 -3.09
C ALA A 373 21.72 -12.04 -2.60
N ALA A 374 22.66 -12.82 -2.10
CA ALA A 374 23.96 -12.32 -1.65
C ALA A 374 24.78 -11.62 -2.74
N MET A 375 24.60 -11.99 -4.02
CA MET A 375 25.28 -11.34 -5.16
C MET A 375 24.68 -9.97 -5.47
N LEU A 376 23.38 -9.78 -5.24
CA LEU A 376 22.63 -8.57 -5.54
C LEU A 376 22.55 -7.62 -4.35
N GLY A 377 22.63 -8.14 -3.12
CA GLY A 377 22.59 -7.35 -1.88
C GLY A 377 21.29 -7.49 -1.10
N SER A 378 21.16 -6.72 -0.02
CA SER A 378 20.10 -6.86 0.98
C SER A 378 18.68 -6.54 0.49
N ALA A 379 18.54 -5.93 -0.67
CA ALA A 379 17.23 -5.69 -1.29
C ALA A 379 16.61 -6.97 -1.87
N PHE A 380 17.39 -8.07 -1.97
CA PHE A 380 16.97 -9.32 -2.57
C PHE A 380 16.97 -10.46 -1.55
N ALA A 381 16.10 -11.44 -1.76
CA ALA A 381 16.01 -12.67 -0.99
C ALA A 381 16.03 -13.89 -1.93
N ASP A 382 16.54 -15.00 -1.46
CA ASP A 382 16.44 -16.28 -2.17
C ASP A 382 15.03 -16.86 -1.92
N GLY A 383 14.29 -17.14 -2.98
CA GLY A 383 12.95 -17.71 -2.96
C GLY A 383 12.91 -19.11 -3.58
N GLU A 384 11.78 -19.79 -3.48
CA GLU A 384 11.58 -21.14 -4.03
C GLU A 384 11.79 -21.22 -5.56
N SER A 385 11.47 -20.15 -6.27
CA SER A 385 11.60 -20.05 -7.74
C SER A 385 12.83 -19.28 -8.22
N GLY A 386 13.77 -18.98 -7.32
CA GLY A 386 14.95 -18.17 -7.60
C GLY A 386 15.03 -16.91 -6.75
N VAL A 387 15.81 -15.92 -7.20
CA VAL A 387 15.94 -14.65 -6.48
C VAL A 387 14.71 -13.77 -6.72
N CYS A 388 14.19 -13.20 -5.65
CA CYS A 388 13.13 -12.19 -5.66
C CYS A 388 13.53 -10.98 -4.80
N LEU A 389 12.74 -9.93 -4.81
CA LEU A 389 12.96 -8.81 -3.89
C LEU A 389 12.56 -9.21 -2.46
N ALA A 390 13.27 -8.73 -1.46
CA ALA A 390 13.07 -9.11 -0.07
C ALA A 390 11.64 -8.82 0.42
N TRP A 391 11.04 -7.72 -0.04
CA TRP A 391 9.66 -7.39 0.30
C TRP A 391 8.61 -8.33 -0.32
N GLU A 392 8.89 -8.95 -1.49
CA GLU A 392 8.01 -9.95 -2.10
C GLU A 392 7.96 -11.25 -1.30
N SER A 393 9.09 -11.62 -0.69
CA SER A 393 9.17 -12.86 0.10
C SER A 393 8.59 -12.71 1.52
N GLY A 394 8.15 -11.53 1.91
CA GLY A 394 7.69 -11.26 3.28
C GLY A 394 8.80 -11.26 4.33
N ILE A 395 10.08 -11.27 3.91
CA ILE A 395 11.27 -11.25 4.79
C ILE A 395 11.72 -9.80 5.10
N SER A 396 10.97 -8.79 4.70
CA SER A 396 11.24 -7.41 5.12
C SER A 396 10.99 -7.29 6.63
N THR A 397 12.05 -7.06 7.38
CA THR A 397 12.00 -6.82 8.83
C THR A 397 11.33 -5.50 9.20
N GLU A 398 10.90 -4.69 8.23
CA GLU A 398 10.32 -3.36 8.42
C GLU A 398 8.81 -3.26 8.12
N ALA A 399 8.18 -4.32 7.63
CA ALA A 399 6.73 -4.34 7.52
C ALA A 399 6.12 -4.96 8.79
N PRO A 400 5.16 -4.30 9.48
CA PRO A 400 4.40 -4.99 10.48
C PRO A 400 3.80 -6.24 9.84
N SER A 401 3.94 -7.39 10.50
CA SER A 401 3.57 -8.73 10.06
C SER A 401 2.16 -8.81 9.45
N ARG A 402 2.01 -8.37 8.20
CA ARG A 402 0.90 -8.80 7.37
C ARG A 402 1.29 -10.15 6.79
N PRO A 403 0.41 -11.14 6.79
CA PRO A 403 0.71 -12.42 6.19
C PRO A 403 1.20 -12.15 4.77
N ALA A 404 2.40 -12.64 4.45
CA ALA A 404 2.92 -12.65 3.10
C ALA A 404 1.81 -13.17 2.20
N PHE A 405 1.57 -12.49 1.05
CA PHE A 405 0.71 -13.06 0.03
C PHE A 405 1.36 -14.39 -0.37
N ILE A 406 0.77 -15.49 0.09
CA ILE A 406 1.16 -16.81 -0.36
C ILE A 406 0.64 -16.90 -1.79
N GLU A 407 1.42 -16.42 -2.74
CA GLU A 407 1.25 -16.79 -4.14
C GLU A 407 1.77 -18.22 -4.36
N SER A 408 1.17 -19.18 -3.72
CA SER A 408 1.14 -20.49 -4.33
C SER A 408 -0.08 -20.48 -5.26
N THR A 409 0.16 -20.40 -6.54
CA THR A 409 -0.88 -20.60 -7.58
C THR A 409 -1.66 -21.89 -7.34
N GLU A 410 -1.03 -22.89 -6.76
CA GLU A 410 -1.63 -24.15 -6.36
C GLU A 410 -2.57 -24.01 -5.16
N LEU A 411 -2.19 -23.30 -4.09
CA LEU A 411 -3.06 -23.07 -2.94
C LEU A 411 -4.24 -22.15 -3.30
N SER A 412 -4.01 -21.12 -4.09
CA SER A 412 -5.08 -20.24 -4.58
C SER A 412 -6.09 -20.99 -5.44
N ALA A 413 -5.62 -21.86 -6.35
CA ALA A 413 -6.47 -22.73 -7.17
C ALA A 413 -7.24 -23.73 -6.32
N GLN A 414 -6.61 -24.29 -5.29
CA GLN A 414 -7.22 -25.23 -4.36
C GLN A 414 -8.32 -24.57 -3.52
N LEU A 415 -8.05 -23.37 -2.96
CA LEU A 415 -9.03 -22.57 -2.24
C LEU A 415 -10.19 -22.13 -3.13
N ALA A 416 -9.93 -21.73 -4.39
CA ALA A 416 -10.96 -21.43 -5.36
C ALA A 416 -11.83 -22.67 -5.68
N GLY A 417 -11.23 -23.86 -5.69
CA GLY A 417 -11.93 -25.14 -5.79
C GLY A 417 -12.92 -25.34 -4.63
N TYR A 418 -12.47 -25.22 -3.41
CA TYR A 418 -13.31 -25.38 -2.20
C TYR A 418 -14.43 -24.34 -2.13
N ILE A 419 -14.18 -23.10 -2.50
CA ILE A 419 -15.21 -22.06 -2.53
C ILE A 419 -16.25 -22.36 -3.60
N ARG A 420 -15.85 -22.85 -4.78
CA ARG A 420 -16.79 -23.27 -5.84
C ARG A 420 -17.67 -24.43 -5.39
N GLU A 421 -17.10 -25.43 -4.72
CA GLU A 421 -17.85 -26.56 -4.16
C GLU A 421 -18.83 -26.09 -3.08
N ALA A 422 -18.41 -25.22 -2.18
CA ALA A 422 -19.28 -24.64 -1.15
C ALA A 422 -20.40 -23.79 -1.78
N ALA A 423 -20.11 -22.99 -2.78
CA ALA A 423 -21.09 -22.21 -3.52
C ALA A 423 -22.10 -23.11 -4.24
N ALA A 424 -21.64 -24.16 -4.92
CA ALA A 424 -22.50 -25.13 -5.60
C ALA A 424 -23.42 -25.87 -4.61
N SER A 425 -22.88 -26.31 -3.49
CA SER A 425 -23.66 -26.94 -2.41
C SER A 425 -24.70 -25.98 -1.83
N THR A 426 -24.32 -24.72 -1.61
CA THR A 426 -25.26 -23.67 -1.12
C THR A 426 -26.38 -23.42 -2.13
N LYS A 427 -26.07 -23.31 -3.42
CA LYS A 427 -27.06 -23.17 -4.50
C LYS A 427 -28.05 -24.33 -4.49
N GLN A 428 -27.54 -25.56 -4.41
CA GLN A 428 -28.38 -26.76 -4.40
C GLN A 428 -29.34 -26.78 -3.20
N HIS A 429 -28.81 -26.48 -2.00
CA HIS A 429 -29.65 -26.47 -0.80
C HIS A 429 -30.66 -25.32 -0.76
N ALA A 430 -30.33 -24.19 -1.35
CA ALA A 430 -31.18 -23.01 -1.44
C ALA A 430 -32.16 -23.05 -2.63
N GLY A 431 -32.05 -24.02 -3.55
CA GLY A 431 -32.86 -24.14 -4.77
C GLY A 431 -32.62 -23.00 -5.76
N ILE A 432 -31.37 -22.49 -5.83
CA ILE A 432 -30.97 -21.40 -6.72
C ILE A 432 -30.53 -22.00 -8.06
N SER A 433 -31.21 -21.63 -9.15
CA SER A 433 -30.88 -22.08 -10.51
C SER A 433 -29.83 -21.20 -11.19
N GLY A 434 -29.84 -19.91 -10.89
CA GLY A 434 -28.88 -18.92 -11.39
C GLY A 434 -27.58 -18.84 -10.56
N SER A 435 -26.87 -17.72 -10.67
CA SER A 435 -25.68 -17.45 -9.86
C SER A 435 -26.04 -17.26 -8.38
N LEU A 436 -25.20 -17.75 -7.47
CA LEU A 436 -25.37 -17.54 -6.03
C LEU A 436 -25.35 -16.05 -5.66
N LEU A 437 -24.58 -15.24 -6.36
CA LEU A 437 -24.51 -13.78 -6.18
C LEU A 437 -25.40 -13.00 -7.17
N GLY A 438 -26.35 -13.67 -7.82
CA GLY A 438 -27.41 -13.02 -8.61
C GLY A 438 -28.63 -12.70 -7.76
N ASN A 439 -29.68 -12.13 -8.36
CA ASN A 439 -30.95 -11.79 -7.71
C ASN A 439 -31.60 -12.99 -7.00
N GLU A 440 -31.56 -14.17 -7.60
CA GLU A 440 -32.11 -15.39 -7.02
C GLU A 440 -31.33 -15.86 -5.77
N GLY A 441 -30.05 -15.52 -5.71
CA GLY A 441 -29.17 -15.87 -4.59
C GLY A 441 -29.46 -15.06 -3.34
N TYR A 442 -29.99 -13.87 -3.47
CA TYR A 442 -30.30 -13.02 -2.34
C TYR A 442 -31.58 -13.48 -1.62
N LYS A 443 -31.44 -13.85 -0.39
CA LYS A 443 -32.55 -14.25 0.50
C LYS A 443 -32.66 -13.27 1.66
N SER A 444 -33.70 -12.45 1.69
CA SER A 444 -33.96 -11.50 2.76
C SER A 444 -34.60 -12.13 4.00
N GLY A 445 -34.36 -11.57 5.17
CA GLY A 445 -34.93 -11.99 6.45
C GLY A 445 -34.04 -12.87 7.32
N ALA A 446 -34.55 -13.43 8.39
CA ALA A 446 -33.76 -14.19 9.40
C ALA A 446 -33.01 -15.39 8.82
N SER A 447 -33.45 -15.92 7.69
CA SER A 447 -32.80 -17.01 6.96
C SER A 447 -31.77 -16.54 5.94
N SER A 448 -31.68 -15.25 5.63
CA SER A 448 -30.76 -14.68 4.65
C SER A 448 -29.31 -14.62 5.14
N THR A 449 -29.10 -14.81 6.42
CA THR A 449 -27.76 -14.83 7.01
C THR A 449 -26.79 -15.78 6.32
N GLY A 450 -27.27 -16.91 5.80
CA GLY A 450 -26.44 -17.88 5.08
C GLY A 450 -25.88 -17.34 3.76
N THR A 451 -26.71 -16.68 2.95
CA THR A 451 -26.29 -16.15 1.65
C THR A 451 -25.41 -14.91 1.80
N ASP A 452 -25.67 -14.03 2.76
CA ASP A 452 -24.82 -12.86 3.04
C ASP A 452 -23.41 -13.29 3.50
N TRP A 453 -23.32 -14.31 4.37
CA TRP A 453 -22.01 -14.83 4.79
C TRP A 453 -21.24 -15.49 3.64
N MET A 454 -21.94 -16.19 2.74
CA MET A 454 -21.30 -16.72 1.54
C MET A 454 -20.87 -15.59 0.61
N ALA A 455 -21.70 -14.58 0.39
CA ALA A 455 -21.37 -13.41 -0.40
C ALA A 455 -20.15 -12.65 0.18
N LEU A 456 -20.11 -12.50 1.52
CA LEU A 456 -18.95 -11.96 2.22
C LEU A 456 -17.68 -12.80 1.97
N ALA A 457 -17.77 -14.12 2.10
CA ALA A 457 -16.63 -15.01 1.88
C ALA A 457 -16.12 -14.93 0.44
N MET A 458 -17.02 -14.99 -0.55
CA MET A 458 -16.68 -14.89 -1.97
C MET A 458 -16.10 -13.51 -2.33
N GLY A 459 -16.68 -12.44 -1.81
CA GLY A 459 -16.18 -11.09 -1.98
C GLY A 459 -14.78 -10.89 -1.40
N ARG A 460 -14.55 -11.40 -0.18
CA ARG A 460 -13.23 -11.35 0.46
C ARG A 460 -12.20 -12.20 -0.25
N PHE A 461 -12.56 -13.38 -0.72
CA PHE A 461 -11.67 -14.21 -1.53
C PHE A 461 -11.25 -13.50 -2.82
N GLY A 462 -12.20 -12.95 -3.58
CA GLY A 462 -11.90 -12.17 -4.78
C GLY A 462 -11.09 -10.90 -4.50
N TYR A 463 -11.20 -10.35 -3.30
CA TYR A 463 -10.43 -9.22 -2.83
C TYR A 463 -8.94 -9.55 -2.64
N PHE A 464 -8.64 -10.73 -2.07
CA PHE A 464 -7.27 -11.16 -1.82
C PHE A 464 -6.58 -11.75 -3.06
N TYR A 465 -7.33 -12.43 -3.93
CA TYR A 465 -6.77 -13.18 -5.06
C TYR A 465 -7.01 -12.55 -6.43
N GLY A 466 -7.59 -11.33 -6.47
CA GLY A 466 -7.86 -10.58 -7.69
C GLY A 466 -9.21 -10.89 -8.32
N GLY A 467 -9.69 -9.95 -9.13
CA GLY A 467 -11.04 -9.98 -9.72
C GLY A 467 -11.34 -11.16 -10.63
N GLU A 468 -10.32 -11.81 -11.18
CA GLU A 468 -10.50 -12.99 -12.06
C GLU A 468 -11.17 -14.17 -11.33
N TYR A 469 -10.83 -14.40 -10.06
CA TYR A 469 -11.45 -15.46 -9.26
C TYR A 469 -12.93 -15.19 -8.94
N ILE A 470 -13.36 -13.94 -8.91
CA ILE A 470 -14.78 -13.58 -8.74
C ILE A 470 -15.63 -14.13 -9.89
N TYR A 471 -15.20 -13.93 -11.12
CA TYR A 471 -15.89 -14.43 -12.30
C TYR A 471 -15.90 -15.96 -12.36
N MET A 472 -14.80 -16.59 -11.96
CA MET A 472 -14.69 -18.05 -11.94
C MET A 472 -15.58 -18.69 -10.86
N ILE A 473 -15.76 -18.03 -9.71
CA ILE A 473 -16.57 -18.55 -8.60
C ILE A 473 -18.05 -18.28 -8.81
N ASN A 474 -18.39 -17.17 -9.45
CA ASN A 474 -19.76 -16.70 -9.63
C ASN A 474 -20.32 -16.97 -11.04
N ASP A 475 -19.87 -18.02 -11.72
CA ASP A 475 -20.31 -18.41 -13.07
C ASP A 475 -20.20 -17.27 -14.11
N GLY A 476 -19.19 -16.41 -13.98
CA GLY A 476 -18.94 -15.27 -14.88
C GLY A 476 -19.77 -14.02 -14.60
N MET A 477 -20.59 -14.01 -13.56
CA MET A 477 -21.42 -12.85 -13.19
C MET A 477 -20.76 -12.02 -12.08
N GLY A 478 -20.89 -10.71 -12.18
CA GLY A 478 -20.44 -9.76 -11.15
C GLY A 478 -21.40 -9.71 -9.96
N TYR A 479 -21.04 -8.90 -8.94
CA TYR A 479 -21.85 -8.75 -7.72
C TYR A 479 -23.03 -7.79 -7.84
N ALA A 480 -23.18 -7.12 -9.00
CA ALA A 480 -24.13 -6.03 -9.19
C ALA A 480 -25.57 -6.46 -8.87
N ASP A 481 -25.99 -7.64 -9.34
CA ASP A 481 -27.33 -8.13 -9.11
C ASP A 481 -27.62 -8.46 -7.64
N TYR A 482 -26.61 -8.98 -6.91
CA TYR A 482 -26.75 -9.23 -5.48
C TYR A 482 -26.84 -7.93 -4.68
N LEU A 483 -25.99 -6.96 -5.00
CA LEU A 483 -26.01 -5.64 -4.38
C LEU A 483 -27.34 -4.91 -4.66
N GLU A 484 -27.88 -5.01 -5.88
CA GLU A 484 -29.15 -4.40 -6.24
C GLU A 484 -30.32 -5.04 -5.48
N ALA A 485 -30.33 -6.37 -5.39
CA ALA A 485 -31.34 -7.09 -4.60
C ALA A 485 -31.27 -6.70 -3.12
N MET A 486 -30.06 -6.57 -2.58
CA MET A 486 -29.80 -6.13 -1.22
C MET A 486 -30.22 -4.68 -0.98
N ARG A 487 -29.93 -3.77 -1.92
CA ARG A 487 -30.34 -2.36 -1.90
C ARG A 487 -31.87 -2.25 -1.85
N SER A 488 -32.54 -2.92 -2.77
CA SER A 488 -34.00 -2.95 -2.86
C SER A 488 -34.64 -3.49 -1.56
N TYR A 489 -34.02 -4.47 -0.91
CA TYR A 489 -34.49 -4.96 0.39
C TYR A 489 -34.33 -3.92 1.48
N ILE A 490 -33.16 -3.27 1.57
CA ILE A 490 -32.86 -2.26 2.60
C ILE A 490 -33.82 -1.07 2.47
N GLU A 491 -34.01 -0.53 1.26
CA GLU A 491 -34.94 0.60 1.01
C GLU A 491 -36.36 0.27 1.42
N ARG A 492 -36.88 -0.90 1.01
CA ARG A 492 -38.21 -1.35 1.42
C ARG A 492 -38.35 -1.52 2.93
N THR A 493 -37.29 -2.02 3.57
CA THR A 493 -37.29 -2.24 5.03
C THR A 493 -37.25 -0.92 5.79
N TYR A 494 -36.44 0.06 5.34
CA TYR A 494 -36.43 1.41 5.90
C TYR A 494 -37.80 2.08 5.74
N ALA A 495 -38.41 1.97 4.56
CA ALA A 495 -39.75 2.51 4.33
C ALA A 495 -40.80 1.87 5.23
N ALA A 496 -40.76 0.56 5.42
CA ALA A 496 -41.71 -0.15 6.27
C ALA A 496 -41.53 0.11 7.77
N ASN A 497 -40.30 0.35 8.21
CA ASN A 497 -39.95 0.48 9.63
C ASN A 497 -39.64 1.93 10.08
N GLY A 498 -40.01 2.92 9.26
CA GLY A 498 -39.84 4.34 9.64
C GLY A 498 -38.35 4.78 9.72
N GLY A 499 -37.50 4.28 8.82
CA GLY A 499 -36.10 4.70 8.71
C GLY A 499 -35.11 3.83 9.48
N ILE A 500 -35.48 2.59 9.81
CA ILE A 500 -34.57 1.63 10.48
C ILE A 500 -34.62 0.26 9.79
N LEU A 501 -33.49 -0.44 9.78
CA LEU A 501 -33.37 -1.76 9.20
C LEU A 501 -33.98 -2.85 10.11
N HIS A 502 -33.78 -2.71 11.43
CA HIS A 502 -34.32 -3.65 12.42
C HIS A 502 -34.55 -2.96 13.77
N SER A 503 -35.67 -3.28 14.45
CA SER A 503 -36.08 -2.61 15.70
C SER A 503 -35.25 -3.00 16.94
N ALA A 504 -34.46 -4.10 16.88
CA ALA A 504 -33.75 -4.64 18.05
C ALA A 504 -32.35 -5.20 17.74
N LYS A 505 -31.90 -5.22 16.50
CA LYS A 505 -30.62 -5.89 16.12
C LYS A 505 -29.73 -4.97 15.31
N ALA A 506 -28.79 -4.30 15.97
CA ALA A 506 -27.73 -3.52 15.31
C ALA A 506 -26.87 -4.38 14.36
N THR A 507 -26.69 -5.65 14.66
CA THR A 507 -25.92 -6.59 13.84
C THR A 507 -26.49 -6.83 12.44
N GLU A 508 -27.75 -6.46 12.17
CA GLU A 508 -28.31 -6.52 10.81
C GLU A 508 -27.67 -5.45 9.91
N TRP A 509 -27.44 -4.23 10.42
CA TRP A 509 -26.66 -3.21 9.72
C TRP A 509 -25.20 -3.63 9.57
N HIS A 510 -24.58 -4.14 10.64
CA HIS A 510 -23.17 -4.53 10.63
C HIS A 510 -22.90 -5.62 9.60
N ARG A 511 -23.76 -6.64 9.52
CA ARG A 511 -23.68 -7.68 8.48
C ARG A 511 -23.82 -7.09 7.08
N ALA A 512 -24.78 -6.19 6.87
CA ALA A 512 -24.96 -5.50 5.60
C ALA A 512 -23.71 -4.72 5.22
N VAL A 513 -23.15 -3.93 6.14
CA VAL A 513 -21.91 -3.14 5.91
C VAL A 513 -20.75 -4.04 5.47
N VAL A 514 -20.45 -5.10 6.22
CA VAL A 514 -19.29 -5.96 5.88
C VAL A 514 -19.52 -6.74 4.58
N THR A 515 -20.76 -7.11 4.26
CA THR A 515 -21.11 -7.79 3.00
C THR A 515 -21.00 -6.82 1.82
N ILE A 516 -21.59 -5.64 1.92
CA ILE A 516 -21.54 -4.60 0.89
C ILE A 516 -20.08 -4.23 0.59
N GLY A 517 -19.29 -3.96 1.63
CA GLY A 517 -17.86 -3.64 1.48
C GLY A 517 -17.06 -4.78 0.85
N ALA A 518 -17.34 -6.05 1.20
CA ALA A 518 -16.70 -7.21 0.56
C ALA A 518 -17.06 -7.35 -0.92
N LEU A 519 -18.28 -6.96 -1.29
CA LEU A 519 -18.77 -6.94 -2.68
C LEU A 519 -18.45 -5.62 -3.41
N ARG A 520 -17.64 -4.74 -2.79
CA ARG A 520 -17.18 -3.46 -3.37
C ARG A 520 -18.28 -2.41 -3.54
N GLY A 521 -19.35 -2.48 -2.76
CA GLY A 521 -20.34 -1.42 -2.64
C GLY A 521 -19.95 -0.42 -1.55
N ASP A 522 -20.61 0.74 -1.57
CA ASP A 522 -20.44 1.80 -0.56
C ASP A 522 -21.56 1.75 0.49
N PRO A 523 -21.29 1.29 1.72
CA PRO A 523 -22.30 1.23 2.77
C PRO A 523 -22.60 2.59 3.43
N THR A 524 -21.82 3.65 3.13
CA THR A 524 -22.09 5.03 3.61
C THR A 524 -23.18 5.71 2.79
N SER A 525 -23.50 5.16 1.62
CA SER A 525 -24.53 5.68 0.70
C SER A 525 -25.20 4.52 -0.06
N PHE A 526 -25.88 3.63 0.67
CA PHE A 526 -26.44 2.40 0.10
C PHE A 526 -27.98 2.43 0.04
N GLY A 527 -28.51 2.91 -1.07
CA GLY A 527 -29.93 3.15 -1.27
C GLY A 527 -30.39 4.49 -0.71
N SER A 528 -31.71 4.72 -0.70
CA SER A 528 -32.30 5.99 -0.24
C SER A 528 -33.55 5.79 0.62
N TYR A 529 -33.74 6.70 1.57
CA TYR A 529 -34.96 6.80 2.36
C TYR A 529 -35.38 8.28 2.49
N ASN A 530 -36.62 8.59 2.13
CA ASN A 530 -37.17 9.97 2.11
C ASN A 530 -36.29 10.96 1.32
N GLY A 531 -35.68 10.52 0.22
CA GLY A 531 -34.84 11.34 -0.65
C GLY A 531 -33.41 11.58 -0.14
N ALA A 532 -33.03 11.01 1.00
CA ALA A 532 -31.66 11.05 1.54
C ALA A 532 -30.98 9.67 1.35
N PRO A 533 -29.66 9.63 1.11
CA PRO A 533 -28.91 8.39 1.10
C PRO A 533 -28.95 7.69 2.47
N ILE A 534 -28.97 6.36 2.47
CA ILE A 534 -28.91 5.56 3.69
C ILE A 534 -27.43 5.31 4.02
N ASP A 535 -27.00 5.81 5.18
CA ASP A 535 -25.68 5.50 5.75
C ASP A 535 -25.84 4.34 6.77
N LEU A 536 -25.56 3.13 6.31
CA LEU A 536 -25.70 1.93 7.13
C LEU A 536 -24.69 1.87 8.28
N ILE A 537 -23.55 2.54 8.16
CA ILE A 537 -22.53 2.58 9.20
C ILE A 537 -22.97 3.54 10.30
N ALA A 538 -23.43 4.72 9.94
CA ALA A 538 -24.00 5.68 10.90
C ALA A 538 -25.16 5.05 11.67
N ASP A 539 -26.14 4.52 10.95
CA ASP A 539 -27.39 4.04 11.52
C ASP A 539 -27.21 2.79 12.39
N GLY A 540 -26.27 1.91 12.04
CA GLY A 540 -26.00 0.68 12.80
C GLY A 540 -24.95 0.83 13.90
N SER A 541 -24.05 1.81 13.76
CA SER A 541 -22.88 1.96 14.64
C SER A 541 -22.86 3.31 15.34
N TYR A 542 -22.16 4.30 14.79
CA TYR A 542 -21.81 5.50 15.54
C TYR A 542 -22.99 6.44 15.85
N ASN A 543 -24.08 6.40 15.11
CA ASN A 543 -25.33 7.14 15.38
C ASN A 543 -26.53 6.21 15.64
N CYS A 544 -26.28 4.97 16.02
CA CYS A 544 -27.33 3.96 16.23
C CYS A 544 -28.48 4.47 17.09
N SER A 545 -29.69 4.43 16.53
CA SER A 545 -30.92 4.94 17.16
C SER A 545 -31.62 3.92 18.06
N LEU A 546 -31.18 2.67 18.12
CA LEU A 546 -31.75 1.64 18.98
C LEU A 546 -31.67 2.04 20.45
N LYS A 547 -32.62 1.61 21.27
CA LYS A 547 -32.79 2.02 22.68
C LYS A 547 -31.51 1.86 23.52
N ALA A 548 -30.78 0.78 23.36
CA ALA A 548 -29.49 0.52 24.01
C ALA A 548 -28.31 0.70 23.03
N GLY A 549 -28.51 1.42 21.94
CA GLY A 549 -27.50 1.61 20.91
C GLY A 549 -27.04 0.29 20.27
N PRO A 550 -25.78 0.23 19.80
CA PRO A 550 -25.19 -1.02 19.27
C PRO A 550 -25.25 -2.17 20.28
N GLY A 551 -25.16 -1.87 21.58
CA GLY A 551 -25.20 -2.85 22.67
C GLY A 551 -26.56 -3.49 22.94
N THR A 552 -27.60 -3.21 22.14
CA THR A 552 -28.91 -3.87 22.28
C THR A 552 -28.83 -5.40 22.24
N GLN A 553 -27.80 -5.95 21.60
CA GLN A 553 -27.48 -7.39 21.55
C GLN A 553 -26.27 -7.76 22.44
N GLY A 554 -26.01 -6.99 23.48
CA GLY A 554 -24.85 -7.16 24.35
C GLY A 554 -23.53 -6.90 23.61
N ILE A 555 -22.47 -7.56 24.06
CA ILE A 555 -21.11 -7.39 23.52
C ILE A 555 -21.02 -7.65 22.02
N ASN A 556 -21.83 -8.55 21.46
CA ASN A 556 -21.83 -8.85 20.03
C ASN A 556 -22.16 -7.62 19.17
N GLY A 557 -23.05 -6.76 19.62
CA GLY A 557 -23.39 -5.53 18.91
C GLY A 557 -22.22 -4.55 18.86
N TRP A 558 -21.47 -4.43 19.94
CA TRP A 558 -20.27 -3.60 20.02
C TRP A 558 -19.14 -4.16 19.15
N ILE A 559 -18.85 -5.47 19.25
CA ILE A 559 -17.80 -6.13 18.46
C ILE A 559 -18.08 -5.99 16.95
N TRP A 560 -19.29 -6.34 16.51
CA TRP A 560 -19.64 -6.26 15.09
C TRP A 560 -19.73 -4.82 14.58
N GLY A 561 -20.12 -3.87 15.42
CA GLY A 561 -20.11 -2.45 15.07
C GLY A 561 -18.69 -1.92 14.86
N LEU A 562 -17.74 -2.31 15.71
CA LEU A 562 -16.33 -1.96 15.53
C LEU A 562 -15.76 -2.60 14.25
N ILE A 563 -16.04 -3.89 14.01
CA ILE A 563 -15.66 -4.57 12.77
C ILE A 563 -16.24 -3.87 11.54
N ALA A 564 -17.51 -3.45 11.57
CA ALA A 564 -18.15 -2.75 10.47
C ALA A 564 -17.47 -1.41 10.18
N MET A 565 -17.17 -0.62 11.19
CA MET A 565 -16.47 0.67 11.04
C MET A 565 -15.04 0.49 10.53
N ASP A 566 -14.34 -0.57 10.93
CA ASP A 566 -12.93 -0.80 10.59
C ASP A 566 -12.75 -1.59 9.28
N THR A 567 -13.79 -2.27 8.81
CA THR A 567 -13.75 -3.03 7.54
C THR A 567 -13.34 -2.19 6.33
N GLY A 568 -13.77 -0.94 6.26
CA GLY A 568 -13.37 0.04 5.24
C GLY A 568 -12.67 1.27 5.84
N MET A 569 -12.25 1.21 7.11
CA MET A 569 -11.64 2.34 7.85
C MET A 569 -12.50 3.62 7.78
N TYR A 570 -13.82 3.44 7.88
CA TYR A 570 -14.79 4.54 7.75
C TYR A 570 -14.58 5.59 8.83
N ASP A 571 -14.68 6.86 8.45
CA ASP A 571 -14.59 7.96 9.41
C ASP A 571 -15.77 7.96 10.37
N VAL A 572 -15.48 8.21 11.65
CA VAL A 572 -16.49 8.45 12.68
C VAL A 572 -16.46 9.94 13.01
N PRO A 573 -17.54 10.69 12.77
CA PRO A 573 -17.60 12.11 13.07
C PRO A 573 -17.28 12.41 14.54
N ALA A 574 -16.65 13.55 14.80
CA ALA A 574 -16.25 13.94 16.16
C ALA A 574 -17.44 14.15 17.10
N ASP A 575 -18.61 14.48 16.55
CA ASP A 575 -19.89 14.65 17.24
C ASP A 575 -20.78 13.41 17.21
N ALA A 576 -20.24 12.26 16.79
CA ALA A 576 -20.96 10.99 16.77
C ALA A 576 -21.44 10.58 18.17
N LYS A 577 -22.61 9.96 18.23
CA LYS A 577 -23.19 9.47 19.48
C LYS A 577 -22.34 8.41 20.18
N TYR A 578 -21.66 7.56 19.40
CA TYR A 578 -20.74 6.53 19.86
C TYR A 578 -19.44 6.59 19.06
N THR A 579 -18.32 6.85 19.74
CA THR A 579 -17.00 6.86 19.11
C THR A 579 -16.38 5.47 19.10
N ARG A 580 -15.29 5.27 18.36
CA ARG A 580 -14.51 3.99 18.43
C ARG A 580 -14.06 3.66 19.84
N GLU A 581 -13.66 4.68 20.62
CA GLU A 581 -13.28 4.52 22.03
C GLU A 581 -14.46 4.01 22.86
N THR A 582 -15.70 4.47 22.56
CA THR A 582 -16.91 3.95 23.21
C THR A 582 -17.07 2.46 22.91
N PHE A 583 -16.93 2.03 21.66
CA PHE A 583 -17.02 0.61 21.28
C PHE A 583 -15.96 -0.22 21.99
N ILE A 584 -14.71 0.23 21.99
CA ILE A 584 -13.59 -0.47 22.65
C ILE A 584 -13.87 -0.60 24.16
N LYS A 585 -14.33 0.46 24.82
CA LYS A 585 -14.66 0.48 26.24
C LYS A 585 -15.79 -0.49 26.61
N GLU A 586 -16.79 -0.62 25.76
CA GLU A 586 -17.94 -1.51 26.01
C GLU A 586 -17.61 -2.99 25.70
N ILE A 587 -16.50 -3.25 24.99
CA ILE A 587 -15.99 -4.60 24.72
C ILE A 587 -15.04 -5.07 25.84
N LEU A 588 -14.21 -4.18 26.41
CA LEU A 588 -13.24 -4.49 27.47
C LEU A 588 -13.90 -4.53 28.86
#